data_cbc2f518befb95e9ac6f79f537da5767
#
_entry.id   cbc2f518befb95e9ac6f79f537da5767
#
_cell.length_a   1.000
_cell.length_b   1.000
_cell.length_c   1.000
_cell.angle_alpha   90.00
_cell.angle_beta   90.00
_cell.angle_gamma   90.00
#
_symmetry.space_group_name_H-M   'P 1'
#
loop_
_entity.id
_entity.type
_entity.pdbx_description
1 polymer ?
#
loop_
_entity_poly.entity_id
_entity_poly.type
_entity_poly.pdbx_seq_one_letter_code
_entity_poly.pdbx_strand_id
1 'polypeptide(L)' 'NGDLAFFGDNKEKISHVGIILKNEKIIHAYGKVRIDSINNKGIYNIEENKITHYLQTIKRII' A
#
# COMPACT_ATOMS: atom_id res chain seq x y z
N ASN A 1 -9.58 0.74 7.83
CA ASN A 1 -10.32 -0.08 6.89
C ASN A 1 -11.04 0.80 5.87
N GLY A 2 -10.73 0.63 4.59
CA GLY A 2 -11.28 1.48 3.54
C GLY A 2 -10.53 2.79 3.35
N ASP A 3 -9.47 3.03 4.10
CA ASP A 3 -8.66 4.21 3.93
C ASP A 3 -7.77 4.05 2.70
N LEU A 4 -7.39 5.18 2.09
CA LEU A 4 -6.46 5.17 0.96
C LEU A 4 -5.04 5.33 1.46
N ALA A 5 -4.15 4.47 0.99
CA ALA A 5 -2.73 4.54 1.29
C ALA A 5 -2.00 4.91 0.01
N PHE A 6 -1.09 5.88 0.12
CA PHE A 6 -0.34 6.41 -1.02
C PHE A 6 1.14 6.10 -0.87
N PHE A 7 1.74 5.63 -1.93
CA PHE A 7 3.12 5.12 -1.93
C PHE A 7 3.95 5.82 -3.00
N GLY A 8 5.24 5.89 -2.77
CA GLY A 8 6.15 6.49 -3.73
C GLY A 8 7.51 6.73 -3.10
N ASP A 9 8.38 7.44 -3.83
CA ASP A 9 9.72 7.75 -3.36
C ASP A 9 9.70 8.77 -2.24
N ASN A 10 8.76 9.72 -2.30
CA ASN A 10 8.57 10.72 -1.25
C ASN A 10 7.15 11.28 -1.40
N LYS A 11 6.77 12.20 -0.49
CA LYS A 11 5.41 12.72 -0.47
C LYS A 11 5.03 13.52 -1.71
N GLU A 12 6.02 13.98 -2.46
CA GLU A 12 5.79 14.74 -3.68
C GLU A 12 5.81 13.87 -4.92
N LYS A 13 6.24 12.62 -4.80
CA LYS A 13 6.35 11.69 -5.93
C LYS A 13 5.56 10.42 -5.64
N ILE A 14 4.25 10.59 -5.52
CA ILE A 14 3.36 9.46 -5.31
C ILE A 14 3.16 8.74 -6.64
N SER A 15 3.37 7.43 -6.63
CA SER A 15 3.27 6.62 -7.84
C SER A 15 2.34 5.43 -7.69
N HIS A 16 1.78 5.21 -6.50
CA HIS A 16 0.98 4.03 -6.25
C HIS A 16 -0.05 4.32 -5.17
N VAL A 17 -1.19 3.66 -5.25
CA VAL A 17 -2.26 3.83 -4.26
C VAL A 17 -2.93 2.47 -4.05
N GLY A 18 -3.42 2.24 -2.83
CA GLY A 18 -4.19 1.06 -2.50
C GLY A 18 -5.22 1.36 -1.44
N ILE A 19 -6.11 0.41 -1.20
CA ILE A 19 -7.17 0.53 -0.21
C ILE A 19 -6.86 -0.42 0.95
N ILE A 20 -6.79 0.14 2.16
CA ILE A 20 -6.45 -0.64 3.34
C ILE A 20 -7.65 -1.46 3.78
N LEU A 21 -7.41 -2.74 4.01
CA LEU A 21 -8.40 -3.69 4.48
C LEU A 21 -8.12 -4.06 5.93
N LYS A 22 -8.97 -4.90 6.51
CA LYS A 22 -8.77 -5.39 7.87
C LYS A 22 -7.51 -6.24 7.95
N ASN A 23 -6.99 -6.40 9.17
CA ASN A 23 -5.88 -7.30 9.47
C ASN A 23 -4.60 -6.93 8.74
N GLU A 24 -4.37 -5.61 8.58
CA GLU A 24 -3.13 -5.11 7.99
C GLU A 24 -2.92 -5.64 6.57
N LYS A 25 -4.00 -5.66 5.80
CA LYS A 25 -3.96 -6.03 4.40
C LYS A 25 -4.31 -4.83 3.54
N ILE A 26 -3.90 -4.89 2.28
CA ILE A 26 -4.17 -3.83 1.32
C ILE A 26 -4.51 -4.46 -0.02
N ILE A 27 -5.53 -3.91 -0.68
CA ILE A 27 -5.84 -4.30 -2.06
C ILE A 27 -5.29 -3.23 -2.99
N HIS A 28 -4.55 -3.64 -3.99
CA HIS A 28 -3.91 -2.73 -4.93
C HIS A 28 -3.60 -3.44 -6.24
N ALA A 29 -3.21 -2.67 -7.25
CA ALA A 29 -2.86 -3.22 -8.55
C ALA A 29 -1.34 -3.18 -8.72
N TYR A 30 -0.74 -4.35 -8.92
CA TYR A 30 0.70 -4.48 -9.14
C TYR A 30 0.88 -5.65 -10.10
N GLY A 31 0.88 -5.34 -11.40
CA GLY A 31 0.81 -6.34 -12.46
C GLY A 31 -0.59 -6.91 -12.62
N LYS A 32 -1.29 -7.08 -11.51
CA LYS A 32 -2.68 -7.52 -11.44
C LYS A 32 -3.25 -6.99 -10.12
N VAL A 33 -4.55 -7.06 -9.95
CA VAL A 33 -5.15 -6.73 -8.66
C VAL A 33 -4.80 -7.83 -7.67
N ARG A 34 -4.27 -7.44 -6.51
CA ARG A 34 -3.83 -8.39 -5.51
C ARG A 34 -4.00 -7.83 -4.10
N ILE A 35 -3.98 -8.74 -3.13
CA ILE A 35 -4.03 -8.38 -1.71
C ILE A 35 -2.71 -8.78 -1.09
N ASP A 36 -2.03 -7.80 -0.49
CA ASP A 36 -0.75 -8.01 0.18
C ASP A 36 -0.83 -7.50 1.61
N SER A 37 0.22 -7.73 2.38
CA SER A 37 0.34 -7.18 3.72
C SER A 37 0.83 -5.73 3.65
N ILE A 38 0.39 -4.91 4.61
CA ILE A 38 0.87 -3.54 4.73
C ILE A 38 1.34 -3.31 6.15
N ASN A 39 2.45 -2.60 6.30
CA ASN A 39 2.96 -2.17 7.61
C ASN A 39 3.35 -0.70 7.52
N ASN A 40 3.98 -0.17 8.58
CA ASN A 40 4.31 1.25 8.62
C ASN A 40 5.39 1.66 7.62
N LYS A 41 6.07 0.72 7.01
CA LYS A 41 7.07 1.02 5.98
C LYS A 41 6.46 0.99 4.58
N GLY A 42 5.47 0.12 4.34
CA GLY A 42 4.85 0.02 3.03
C GLY A 42 4.21 -1.33 2.80
N ILE A 43 4.09 -1.69 1.53
CA ILE A 43 3.49 -2.96 1.12
C ILE A 43 4.56 -4.04 1.12
N TYR A 44 4.32 -5.10 1.89
CA TYR A 44 5.20 -6.26 1.92
C TYR A 44 4.66 -7.32 0.96
N ASN A 45 5.48 -7.69 -0.01
CA ASN A 45 5.14 -8.73 -0.98
C ASN A 45 5.78 -10.03 -0.53
N ILE A 46 4.94 -11.00 -0.13
CA ILE A 46 5.45 -12.25 0.42
C ILE A 46 6.14 -13.10 -0.65
N GLU A 47 5.70 -13.00 -1.90
CA GLU A 47 6.32 -13.75 -2.99
C GLU A 47 7.72 -13.24 -3.30
N GLU A 48 7.93 -11.93 -3.24
CA GLU A 48 9.22 -11.32 -3.48
C GLU A 48 10.03 -11.16 -2.19
N ASN A 49 9.37 -11.36 -1.04
CA ASN A 49 10.00 -11.29 0.28
C ASN A 49 10.65 -9.94 0.53
N LYS A 50 9.95 -8.86 0.19
CA LYS A 50 10.48 -7.51 0.38
C LYS A 50 9.36 -6.49 0.34
N ILE A 51 9.68 -5.27 0.80
CA ILE A 51 8.80 -4.11 0.62
C ILE A 51 8.90 -3.68 -0.83
N THR A 52 7.76 -3.66 -1.53
CA THR A 52 7.72 -3.27 -2.94
C THR A 52 7.31 -1.81 -3.15
N HIS A 53 6.58 -1.25 -2.19
CA HIS A 53 6.07 0.12 -2.29
C HIS A 53 6.21 0.78 -0.94
N TYR A 54 6.82 1.96 -0.89
CA TYR A 54 7.08 2.66 0.38
C TYR A 54 5.95 3.61 0.70
N LEU A 55 5.37 3.45 1.90
CA LEU A 55 4.23 4.23 2.33
C LEU A 55 4.61 5.69 2.58
N GLN A 56 3.82 6.60 2.03
CA GLN A 56 4.04 8.03 2.22
C GLN A 56 2.96 8.66 3.08
N THR A 57 1.70 8.34 2.81
CA THR A 57 0.61 8.92 3.60
C THR A 57 -0.64 8.05 3.49
N ILE A 58 -1.51 8.19 4.49
CA ILE A 58 -2.80 7.51 4.50
C ILE A 58 -3.86 8.59 4.64
N LYS A 59 -4.91 8.51 3.81
CA LYS A 59 -6.03 9.43 3.89
C LYS A 59 -7.31 8.68 4.17
N ARG A 60 -8.06 9.20 5.14
CA ARG A 60 -9.38 8.65 5.46
C ARG A 60 -10.39 9.13 4.43
N ILE A 61 -11.20 8.21 3.94
CA ILE A 61 -12.19 8.55 2.92
C ILE A 61 -13.38 9.27 3.52
N ILE A 62 -13.70 8.95 4.77
CA ILE A 62 -14.86 9.53 5.46
C ILE A 62 -14.42 10.46 6.56
#